data_93a5c14dc40e5088413588be929172e0
#
_entry.id   93a5c14dc40e5088413588be929172e0
#
_cell.length_a   1.000
_cell.length_b   1.000
_cell.length_c   1.000
_cell.angle_alpha   90.00
_cell.angle_beta   90.00
_cell.angle_gamma   90.00
#
_symmetry.space_group_name_H-M   'P 1'
#
loop_
_entity.id
_entity.type
_entity.pdbx_description
1 polymer ?
#
loop_
_entity_poly.entity_id
_entity_poly.type
_entity_poly.pdbx_seq_one_letter_code
_entity_poly.pdbx_strand_id
1 'polypeptide(L)'
;MEILLDEPINLEQVADLCAIGMKRKPPTPRNYSLWHVSNLLQSGHLIAKGDIRYHEFEGAPYGIMSWGRIFESAIDCYLTHYAVNLGGFYTPDVESIKDDILGSLDGMMWLPDLGWLVCETKLRFTLNGEIPLSHLQQIRAYCHLAETDIVCYVSGHITSRPPVAEARMRIVKLTEQSIHETWQGIVSTKECLIGHGCCPIGNAV
;
A
#
# COMPACT_ATOMS: atom_id res chain seq x y z
N MET A 1 -13.97 8.53 7.07
CA MET A 1 -13.64 8.14 5.68
C MET A 1 -14.84 8.46 4.81
N GLU A 2 -14.63 9.21 3.76
CA GLU A 2 -15.63 9.59 2.75
C GLU A 2 -15.25 8.92 1.42
N ILE A 3 -16.20 8.33 0.70
CA ILE A 3 -15.98 7.75 -0.62
C ILE A 3 -16.24 8.82 -1.66
N LEU A 4 -15.22 9.22 -2.40
CA LEU A 4 -15.31 10.21 -3.48
C LEU A 4 -15.59 9.55 -4.83
N LEU A 5 -15.11 8.31 -5.03
CA LEU A 5 -15.33 7.48 -6.21
C LEU A 5 -15.35 6.00 -5.82
N ASP A 6 -16.20 5.21 -6.46
CA ASP A 6 -16.24 3.74 -6.34
C ASP A 6 -16.70 3.12 -7.66
N GLU A 7 -15.75 2.63 -8.45
CA GLU A 7 -16.02 2.11 -9.80
C GLU A 7 -15.33 0.76 -10.08
N PRO A 8 -15.95 -0.12 -10.89
CA PRO A 8 -15.29 -1.29 -11.42
C PRO A 8 -14.20 -0.90 -12.42
N ILE A 9 -13.08 -1.64 -12.40
CA ILE A 9 -12.04 -1.52 -13.42
C ILE A 9 -12.36 -2.47 -14.57
N ASN A 10 -12.30 -1.95 -15.80
CA ASN A 10 -12.41 -2.76 -16.99
C ASN A 10 -11.12 -3.59 -17.20
N LEU A 11 -11.17 -4.89 -16.89
CA LEU A 11 -10.02 -5.78 -17.01
C LEU A 11 -9.57 -6.02 -18.45
N GLU A 12 -10.46 -5.89 -19.45
CA GLU A 12 -10.06 -5.95 -20.88
C GLU A 12 -9.19 -4.76 -21.22
N GLN A 13 -9.59 -3.55 -20.80
CA GLN A 13 -8.76 -2.36 -20.96
C GLN A 13 -7.41 -2.49 -20.26
N VAL A 14 -7.37 -3.07 -19.05
CA VAL A 14 -6.12 -3.35 -18.35
C VAL A 14 -5.24 -4.28 -19.17
N ALA A 15 -5.80 -5.35 -19.72
CA ALA A 15 -5.06 -6.31 -20.55
C ALA A 15 -4.48 -5.66 -21.81
N ASP A 16 -5.26 -4.80 -22.49
CA ASP A 16 -4.81 -4.07 -23.69
C ASP A 16 -3.66 -3.11 -23.37
N LEU A 17 -3.75 -2.36 -22.25
CA LEU A 17 -2.68 -1.48 -21.79
C LEU A 17 -1.42 -2.24 -21.42
N CYS A 18 -1.56 -3.41 -20.77
CA CYS A 18 -0.45 -4.28 -20.44
C CYS A 18 0.27 -4.84 -21.67
N ALA A 19 -0.47 -5.17 -22.73
CA ALA A 19 0.12 -5.65 -23.98
C ALA A 19 1.06 -4.63 -24.63
N ILE A 20 0.83 -3.33 -24.38
CA ILE A 20 1.62 -2.24 -24.94
C ILE A 20 2.86 -1.91 -24.11
N GLY A 21 2.85 -2.08 -22.78
CA GLY A 21 3.85 -1.47 -21.93
C GLY A 21 4.37 -2.24 -20.71
N MET A 22 3.91 -3.45 -20.43
CA MET A 22 4.31 -4.14 -19.19
C MET A 22 5.79 -4.55 -19.17
N LYS A 23 6.57 -3.82 -18.40
CA LYS A 23 7.89 -4.30 -17.95
C LYS A 23 7.73 -4.86 -16.55
N ARG A 24 8.14 -6.14 -16.35
CA ARG A 24 8.18 -6.75 -15.02
C ARG A 24 9.10 -5.91 -14.13
N LYS A 25 8.57 -5.36 -13.04
CA LYS A 25 9.37 -4.62 -12.06
C LYS A 25 10.33 -5.60 -11.36
N PRO A 26 11.62 -5.28 -11.26
CA PRO A 26 12.51 -6.01 -10.35
C PRO A 26 12.04 -5.77 -8.90
N PRO A 27 12.27 -6.73 -8.00
CA PRO A 27 11.99 -6.50 -6.59
C PRO A 27 12.85 -5.34 -6.09
N THR A 28 12.24 -4.35 -5.46
CA THR A 28 12.96 -3.25 -4.81
C THR A 28 13.74 -3.82 -3.62
N PRO A 29 15.07 -3.61 -3.52
CA PRO A 29 15.83 -4.03 -2.36
C PRO A 29 15.29 -3.34 -1.11
N ARG A 30 14.99 -4.11 -0.05
CA ARG A 30 14.59 -3.53 1.23
C ARG A 30 15.75 -2.80 1.89
N ASN A 31 15.51 -1.60 2.37
CA ASN A 31 16.46 -0.90 3.24
C ASN A 31 16.28 -1.40 4.68
N TYR A 32 17.10 -2.38 5.07
CA TYR A 32 17.03 -3.01 6.39
C TYR A 32 17.53 -2.12 7.55
N SER A 33 18.10 -0.95 7.27
CA SER A 33 18.53 0.00 8.29
C SER A 33 17.41 0.90 8.82
N LEU A 34 16.22 0.85 8.20
CA LEU A 34 15.06 1.66 8.54
C LEU A 34 13.91 0.80 9.08
N TRP A 35 13.08 1.39 9.94
CA TRP A 35 11.83 0.82 10.36
C TRP A 35 10.81 0.87 9.22
N HIS A 36 10.15 -0.24 8.91
CA HIS A 36 9.14 -0.28 7.85
C HIS A 36 7.73 -0.17 8.42
N VAL A 37 6.88 0.68 7.82
CA VAL A 37 5.46 0.87 8.22
C VAL A 37 4.75 -0.47 8.39
N SER A 38 4.81 -1.36 7.40
CA SER A 38 4.13 -2.66 7.44
C SER A 38 4.59 -3.54 8.60
N ASN A 39 5.90 -3.53 8.90
CA ASN A 39 6.47 -4.32 10.00
C ASN A 39 6.10 -3.72 11.36
N LEU A 40 6.10 -2.39 11.50
CA LEU A 40 5.68 -1.71 12.73
C LEU A 40 4.20 -1.93 13.03
N LEU A 41 3.32 -1.87 12.05
CA LEU A 41 1.90 -2.18 12.22
C LEU A 41 1.69 -3.62 12.71
N GLN A 42 2.41 -4.58 12.14
CA GLN A 42 2.34 -5.97 12.57
C GLN A 42 2.93 -6.17 13.97
N SER A 43 4.07 -5.51 14.27
CA SER A 43 4.69 -5.54 15.60
C SER A 43 3.75 -4.96 16.66
N GLY A 44 3.07 -3.85 16.39
CA GLY A 44 2.07 -3.26 17.28
C GLY A 44 0.95 -4.24 17.60
N HIS A 45 0.51 -5.03 16.62
CA HIS A 45 -0.48 -6.09 16.84
C HIS A 45 0.05 -7.24 17.72
N LEU A 46 1.34 -7.59 17.61
CA LEU A 46 1.98 -8.58 18.46
C LEU A 46 2.15 -8.06 19.89
N ILE A 47 2.60 -6.81 20.05
CA ILE A 47 2.77 -6.15 21.37
C ILE A 47 1.43 -6.11 22.11
N ALA A 48 0.34 -5.80 21.44
CA ALA A 48 -1.01 -5.82 22.02
C ALA A 48 -1.43 -7.21 22.55
N LYS A 49 -0.76 -8.28 22.10
CA LYS A 49 -0.94 -9.67 22.58
C LYS A 49 0.12 -10.11 23.61
N GLY A 50 1.00 -9.19 24.02
CA GLY A 50 2.08 -9.46 24.97
C GLY A 50 3.35 -10.03 24.33
N ASP A 51 3.47 -10.04 23.01
CA ASP A 51 4.65 -10.52 22.29
C ASP A 51 5.46 -9.31 21.78
N ILE A 52 6.52 -8.94 22.50
CA ILE A 52 7.32 -7.77 22.18
C ILE A 52 8.49 -8.17 21.27
N ARG A 53 8.26 -8.07 19.99
CA ARG A 53 9.29 -8.30 18.95
C ARG A 53 9.05 -7.46 17.71
N TYR A 54 10.11 -7.14 17.01
CA TYR A 54 10.00 -6.58 15.67
C TYR A 54 9.59 -7.69 14.70
N HIS A 55 8.48 -7.47 14.00
CA HIS A 55 7.98 -8.43 13.03
C HIS A 55 8.82 -8.35 11.76
N GLU A 56 9.53 -9.42 11.46
CA GLU A 56 10.20 -9.61 10.18
C GLU A 56 9.20 -10.19 9.17
N PHE A 57 9.13 -9.59 8.00
CA PHE A 57 8.28 -10.15 6.96
C PHE A 57 8.96 -11.38 6.34
N GLU A 58 8.51 -12.56 6.71
CA GLU A 58 9.01 -13.83 6.18
C GLU A 58 8.62 -14.11 4.71
N GLY A 59 7.82 -13.20 4.13
CA GLY A 59 7.30 -13.36 2.77
C GLY A 59 6.07 -14.27 2.71
N ALA A 60 5.15 -13.94 1.80
CA ALA A 60 4.08 -14.87 1.42
C ALA A 60 4.66 -15.98 0.51
N PRO A 61 3.98 -17.15 0.37
CA PRO A 61 4.38 -18.17 -0.58
C PRO A 61 4.68 -17.57 -1.96
N TYR A 62 5.78 -17.95 -2.55
CA TYR A 62 6.35 -17.34 -3.78
C TYR A 62 5.32 -17.15 -4.91
N GLY A 63 4.39 -18.09 -5.08
CA GLY A 63 3.33 -17.99 -6.08
C GLY A 63 2.35 -16.83 -5.84
N ILE A 64 1.93 -16.61 -4.59
CA ILE A 64 0.99 -15.52 -4.24
C ILE A 64 1.65 -14.17 -4.41
N MET A 65 2.91 -14.02 -4.00
CA MET A 65 3.66 -12.78 -4.21
C MET A 65 3.85 -12.46 -5.69
N SER A 66 4.07 -13.46 -6.52
CA SER A 66 4.21 -13.27 -7.96
C SER A 66 2.93 -12.74 -8.60
N TRP A 67 1.77 -13.26 -8.20
CA TRP A 67 0.47 -12.76 -8.66
C TRP A 67 0.21 -11.32 -8.20
N GLY A 68 0.55 -10.99 -6.95
CA GLY A 68 0.46 -9.63 -6.44
C GLY A 68 1.23 -8.64 -7.33
N ARG A 69 2.50 -8.93 -7.61
CA ARG A 69 3.35 -8.07 -8.46
C ARG A 69 2.87 -7.96 -9.91
N ILE A 70 2.34 -9.03 -10.48
CA ILE A 70 1.77 -8.99 -11.83
C ILE A 70 0.56 -8.06 -11.84
N PHE A 71 -0.31 -8.19 -10.83
CA PHE A 71 -1.49 -7.34 -10.69
C PHE A 71 -1.10 -5.87 -10.46
N GLU A 72 -0.17 -5.58 -9.55
CA GLU A 72 0.36 -4.22 -9.33
C GLU A 72 0.87 -3.61 -10.63
N SER A 73 1.73 -4.34 -11.39
CA SER A 73 2.26 -3.85 -12.66
C SER A 73 1.17 -3.59 -13.71
N ALA A 74 0.12 -4.40 -13.71
CA ALA A 74 -1.02 -4.19 -14.60
C ALA A 74 -1.83 -2.95 -14.20
N ILE A 75 -2.04 -2.77 -12.91
CA ILE A 75 -2.75 -1.60 -12.36
C ILE A 75 -1.92 -0.32 -12.55
N ASP A 76 -0.59 -0.37 -12.48
CA ASP A 76 0.25 0.80 -12.78
C ASP A 76 0.01 1.33 -14.21
N CYS A 77 -0.09 0.42 -15.20
CA CYS A 77 -0.43 0.82 -16.55
C CYS A 77 -1.81 1.49 -16.63
N TYR A 78 -2.79 0.92 -15.93
CA TYR A 78 -4.14 1.47 -15.85
C TYR A 78 -4.16 2.85 -15.17
N LEU A 79 -3.54 2.99 -13.99
CA LEU A 79 -3.50 4.24 -13.25
C LEU A 79 -2.74 5.34 -13.99
N THR A 80 -1.67 4.98 -14.72
CA THR A 80 -0.96 5.92 -15.59
C THR A 80 -1.89 6.47 -16.67
N HIS A 81 -2.61 5.58 -17.37
CA HIS A 81 -3.57 5.98 -18.41
C HIS A 81 -4.74 6.79 -17.83
N TYR A 82 -5.29 6.35 -16.69
CA TYR A 82 -6.37 7.04 -15.98
C TYR A 82 -5.98 8.47 -15.60
N ALA A 83 -4.81 8.64 -14.97
CA ALA A 83 -4.34 9.95 -14.54
C ALA A 83 -4.11 10.89 -15.74
N VAL A 84 -3.47 10.40 -16.80
CA VAL A 84 -3.22 11.20 -18.03
C VAL A 84 -4.53 11.64 -18.70
N ASN A 85 -5.54 10.78 -18.77
CA ASN A 85 -6.84 11.13 -19.34
C ASN A 85 -7.57 12.22 -18.56
N LEU A 86 -7.29 12.35 -17.25
CA LEU A 86 -7.82 13.40 -16.40
C LEU A 86 -6.90 14.63 -16.30
N GLY A 87 -5.83 14.71 -17.11
CA GLY A 87 -4.88 15.80 -17.09
C GLY A 87 -3.90 15.76 -15.93
N GLY A 88 -3.78 14.62 -15.27
CA GLY A 88 -2.86 14.37 -14.16
C GLY A 88 -1.69 13.48 -14.56
N PHE A 89 -1.03 12.90 -13.55
CA PHE A 89 0.04 11.93 -13.74
C PHE A 89 0.11 10.95 -12.55
N TYR A 90 0.73 9.79 -12.80
CA TYR A 90 0.95 8.73 -11.83
C TYR A 90 2.44 8.36 -11.78
N THR A 91 2.96 8.14 -10.58
CA THR A 91 4.34 7.67 -10.34
C THR A 91 4.26 6.39 -9.51
N PRO A 92 4.66 5.23 -10.04
CA PRO A 92 4.72 3.98 -9.29
C PRO A 92 5.94 3.93 -8.36
N ASP A 93 5.92 3.00 -7.38
CA ASP A 93 7.03 2.68 -6.47
C ASP A 93 7.63 3.90 -5.77
N VAL A 94 6.85 4.58 -4.95
CA VAL A 94 7.30 5.76 -4.21
C VAL A 94 7.72 5.36 -2.80
N GLU A 95 8.95 5.72 -2.41
CA GLU A 95 9.41 5.60 -1.04
C GLU A 95 9.34 6.96 -0.33
N SER A 96 8.83 6.96 0.89
CA SER A 96 8.79 8.13 1.75
C SER A 96 9.32 7.78 3.13
N ILE A 97 10.17 8.65 3.70
CA ILE A 97 10.84 8.44 4.99
C ILE A 97 10.52 9.61 5.90
N LYS A 98 10.13 9.28 7.14
CA LYS A 98 9.95 10.26 8.22
C LYS A 98 10.30 9.59 9.55
N ASP A 99 11.08 10.24 10.38
CA ASP A 99 11.49 9.76 11.70
C ASP A 99 12.09 8.33 11.67
N ASP A 100 12.95 8.03 10.70
CA ASP A 100 13.55 6.71 10.42
C ASP A 100 12.52 5.60 10.10
N ILE A 101 11.30 5.98 9.76
CA ILE A 101 10.24 5.08 9.33
C ILE A 101 10.06 5.21 7.82
N LEU A 102 10.21 4.10 7.12
CA LEU A 102 10.06 3.99 5.68
C LEU A 102 8.67 3.47 5.31
N GLY A 103 7.99 4.19 4.45
CA GLY A 103 6.81 3.71 3.73
C GLY A 103 7.17 3.44 2.27
N SER A 104 6.90 2.22 1.80
CA SER A 104 6.97 1.86 0.38
C SER A 104 5.56 1.85 -0.16
N LEU A 105 5.18 2.93 -0.85
CA LEU A 105 3.87 3.11 -1.46
C LEU A 105 3.87 2.46 -2.84
N ASP A 106 2.77 1.80 -3.20
CA ASP A 106 2.63 1.23 -4.56
C ASP A 106 2.68 2.34 -5.62
N GLY A 107 2.24 3.55 -5.28
CA GLY A 107 2.42 4.73 -6.11
C GLY A 107 1.82 6.02 -5.54
N MET A 108 2.05 7.10 -6.26
CA MET A 108 1.44 8.42 -6.03
C MET A 108 0.80 8.91 -7.32
N MET A 109 -0.40 9.49 -7.20
CA MET A 109 -1.13 10.10 -8.31
C MET A 109 -1.39 11.57 -8.01
N TRP A 110 -1.29 12.41 -9.03
CA TRP A 110 -1.77 13.78 -8.94
C TRP A 110 -2.91 13.98 -9.94
N LEU A 111 -4.03 14.54 -9.47
CA LEU A 111 -5.18 14.89 -10.28
C LEU A 111 -5.52 16.37 -10.08
N PRO A 112 -5.89 17.13 -11.14
CA PRO A 112 -6.14 18.57 -11.06
C PRO A 112 -7.17 18.95 -9.98
N ASP A 113 -8.25 18.18 -9.84
CA ASP A 113 -9.38 18.50 -8.95
C ASP A 113 -9.19 17.95 -7.53
N LEU A 114 -8.26 17.02 -7.30
CA LEU A 114 -8.08 16.32 -6.03
C LEU A 114 -6.70 16.56 -5.39
N GLY A 115 -5.69 17.00 -6.18
CA GLY A 115 -4.32 17.10 -5.73
C GLY A 115 -3.62 15.74 -5.68
N TRP A 116 -2.76 15.56 -4.69
CA TRP A 116 -1.99 14.33 -4.51
C TRP A 116 -2.80 13.24 -3.81
N LEU A 117 -2.69 12.02 -4.33
CA LEU A 117 -3.31 10.80 -3.77
C LEU A 117 -2.22 9.74 -3.54
N VAL A 118 -2.29 9.07 -2.40
CA VAL A 118 -1.59 7.80 -2.19
C VAL A 118 -2.31 6.71 -2.98
N CYS A 119 -1.59 5.91 -3.75
CA CYS A 119 -2.13 4.75 -4.45
C CYS A 119 -1.70 3.46 -3.75
N GLU A 120 -2.65 2.58 -3.50
CA GLU A 120 -2.43 1.27 -2.88
C GLU A 120 -3.20 0.20 -3.61
N THR A 121 -2.50 -0.86 -4.04
CA THR A 121 -3.04 -1.95 -4.85
C THR A 121 -2.99 -3.26 -4.07
N LYS A 122 -4.12 -3.95 -3.95
CA LYS A 122 -4.20 -5.22 -3.21
C LYS A 122 -4.94 -6.30 -3.99
N LEU A 123 -4.32 -7.48 -4.07
CA LEU A 123 -5.02 -8.71 -4.43
C LEU A 123 -5.66 -9.35 -3.20
N ARG A 124 -6.91 -9.78 -3.32
CA ARG A 124 -7.71 -10.34 -2.23
C ARG A 124 -8.42 -11.61 -2.67
N PHE A 125 -8.63 -12.53 -1.72
CA PHE A 125 -9.44 -13.74 -1.94
C PHE A 125 -10.95 -13.49 -1.81
N THR A 126 -11.33 -12.36 -1.20
CA THR A 126 -12.73 -11.97 -1.02
C THR A 126 -12.89 -10.50 -1.35
N LEU A 127 -13.90 -10.15 -2.14
CA LEU A 127 -14.37 -8.78 -2.33
C LEU A 127 -15.48 -8.51 -1.33
N ASN A 128 -15.12 -8.24 -0.10
CA ASN A 128 -16.04 -7.58 0.81
C ASN A 128 -16.09 -6.10 0.43
N GLY A 129 -17.27 -5.50 0.41
CA GLY A 129 -17.46 -4.10 0.00
C GLY A 129 -16.63 -3.06 0.75
N GLU A 130 -15.92 -3.44 1.84
CA GLU A 130 -15.14 -2.54 2.68
C GLU A 130 -13.64 -2.74 2.52
N ILE A 131 -12.89 -1.65 2.75
CA ILE A 131 -11.42 -1.72 2.86
C ILE A 131 -11.09 -2.35 4.22
N PRO A 132 -10.32 -3.45 4.28
CA PRO A 132 -9.97 -4.09 5.54
C PRO A 132 -9.22 -3.13 6.49
N LEU A 133 -9.42 -3.29 7.79
CA LEU A 133 -8.79 -2.44 8.79
C LEU A 133 -7.26 -2.44 8.69
N SER A 134 -6.65 -3.59 8.41
CA SER A 134 -5.19 -3.70 8.22
C SER A 134 -4.69 -2.85 7.03
N HIS A 135 -5.45 -2.82 5.94
CA HIS A 135 -5.13 -1.98 4.78
C HIS A 135 -5.39 -0.49 5.12
N LEU A 136 -6.50 -0.18 5.84
CA LEU A 136 -6.77 1.18 6.29
C LEU A 136 -5.65 1.73 7.19
N GLN A 137 -5.09 0.94 8.07
CA GLN A 137 -3.96 1.35 8.90
C GLN A 137 -2.71 1.63 8.05
N GLN A 138 -2.42 0.78 7.07
CA GLN A 138 -1.28 0.96 6.16
C GLN A 138 -1.43 2.25 5.33
N ILE A 139 -2.57 2.45 4.68
CA ILE A 139 -2.80 3.63 3.85
C ILE A 139 -2.88 4.94 4.68
N ARG A 140 -3.38 4.91 5.92
CA ARG A 140 -3.33 6.07 6.81
C ARG A 140 -1.90 6.47 7.14
N ALA A 141 -1.03 5.48 7.43
CA ALA A 141 0.39 5.75 7.64
C ALA A 141 1.07 6.33 6.40
N TYR A 142 0.74 5.81 5.22
CA TYR A 142 1.26 6.32 3.96
C TYR A 142 0.74 7.73 3.65
N CYS A 143 -0.52 8.03 3.97
CA CYS A 143 -1.05 9.38 3.88
C CYS A 143 -0.30 10.37 4.79
N HIS A 144 0.06 9.94 6.01
CA HIS A 144 0.88 10.76 6.89
C HIS A 144 2.27 11.06 6.29
N LEU A 145 2.91 10.04 5.72
CA LEU A 145 4.22 10.17 5.08
C LEU A 145 4.19 11.04 3.81
N ALA A 146 3.10 10.95 3.05
CA ALA A 146 2.91 11.68 1.79
C ALA A 146 2.23 13.05 1.96
N GLU A 147 1.87 13.42 3.19
CA GLU A 147 1.20 14.70 3.53
C GLU A 147 -0.09 14.93 2.71
N THR A 148 -0.89 13.88 2.54
CA THR A 148 -2.20 13.91 1.87
C THR A 148 -3.24 13.15 2.68
N ASP A 149 -4.52 13.43 2.45
CA ASP A 149 -5.65 12.73 3.07
C ASP A 149 -6.48 11.92 2.05
N ILE A 150 -6.05 11.92 0.78
CA ILE A 150 -6.77 11.25 -0.31
C ILE A 150 -6.02 10.01 -0.77
N VAL A 151 -6.76 8.93 -0.98
CA VAL A 151 -6.24 7.62 -1.36
C VAL A 151 -6.97 7.09 -2.58
N CYS A 152 -6.22 6.58 -3.55
CA CYS A 152 -6.70 5.72 -4.60
C CYS A 152 -6.42 4.26 -4.20
N TYR A 153 -7.44 3.55 -3.74
CA TYR A 153 -7.33 2.15 -3.34
C TYR A 153 -7.86 1.24 -4.44
N VAL A 154 -6.98 0.40 -4.98
CA VAL A 154 -7.35 -0.59 -5.99
C VAL A 154 -7.34 -1.98 -5.38
N SER A 155 -8.42 -2.71 -5.52
CA SER A 155 -8.53 -4.10 -5.09
C SER A 155 -8.92 -5.01 -6.23
N GLY A 156 -8.15 -6.10 -6.41
CA GLY A 156 -8.49 -7.19 -7.31
C GLY A 156 -8.96 -8.41 -6.52
N HIS A 157 -9.98 -9.08 -7.03
CA HIS A 157 -10.44 -10.36 -6.50
C HIS A 157 -9.74 -11.50 -7.23
N ILE A 158 -8.99 -12.29 -6.47
CA ILE A 158 -8.31 -13.47 -7.00
C ILE A 158 -9.20 -14.71 -6.82
N THR A 159 -9.38 -15.45 -7.90
CA THR A 159 -10.02 -16.76 -7.91
C THR A 159 -9.07 -17.80 -8.44
N SER A 160 -9.46 -19.08 -8.37
CA SER A 160 -8.64 -20.14 -8.95
C SER A 160 -8.63 -20.11 -10.48
N ARG A 161 -9.70 -19.58 -11.12
CA ARG A 161 -9.83 -19.54 -12.61
C ARG A 161 -10.93 -18.57 -13.03
N PRO A 162 -10.66 -17.48 -13.74
CA PRO A 162 -9.34 -16.87 -14.00
C PRO A 162 -8.71 -16.31 -12.71
N PRO A 163 -7.39 -16.05 -12.68
CA PRO A 163 -6.72 -15.61 -11.46
C PRO A 163 -7.24 -14.28 -10.91
N VAL A 164 -7.71 -13.36 -11.75
CA VAL A 164 -8.41 -12.14 -11.34
C VAL A 164 -9.77 -12.13 -12.00
N ALA A 165 -10.83 -12.18 -11.20
CA ALA A 165 -12.21 -12.21 -11.68
C ALA A 165 -12.79 -10.81 -11.86
N GLU A 166 -12.43 -9.88 -10.98
CA GLU A 166 -12.87 -8.49 -11.00
C GLU A 166 -11.87 -7.60 -10.27
N ALA A 167 -11.85 -6.32 -10.62
CA ALA A 167 -11.10 -5.31 -9.91
C ALA A 167 -11.96 -4.07 -9.70
N ARG A 168 -11.67 -3.34 -8.61
CA ARG A 168 -12.41 -2.14 -8.24
C ARG A 168 -11.45 -1.05 -7.77
N MET A 169 -11.68 0.17 -8.24
CA MET A 169 -10.98 1.36 -7.80
C MET A 169 -11.88 2.21 -6.91
N ARG A 170 -11.33 2.69 -5.81
CA ARG A 170 -11.99 3.63 -4.91
C ARG A 170 -11.08 4.80 -4.63
N ILE A 171 -11.59 6.01 -4.81
CA ILE A 171 -10.94 7.20 -4.28
C ILE A 171 -11.67 7.56 -2.99
N VAL A 172 -10.92 7.61 -1.89
CA VAL A 172 -11.48 7.87 -0.56
C VAL A 172 -10.72 9.00 0.11
N LYS A 173 -11.45 9.83 0.85
CA LYS A 173 -10.88 10.84 1.72
C LYS A 173 -10.90 10.35 3.17
N LEU A 174 -9.74 10.40 3.80
CA LEU A 174 -9.54 10.03 5.21
C LEU A 174 -9.68 11.27 6.09
N THR A 175 -9.97 11.07 7.37
CA THR A 175 -9.95 12.17 8.34
C THR A 175 -8.52 12.37 8.86
N GLU A 176 -8.08 13.60 9.01
CA GLU A 176 -6.77 13.94 9.60
C GLU A 176 -6.57 13.28 10.96
N GLN A 177 -7.62 13.25 11.77
CA GLN A 177 -7.56 12.55 13.07
C GLN A 177 -7.19 11.08 12.93
N SER A 178 -7.81 10.33 11.99
CA SER A 178 -7.52 8.90 11.80
C SER A 178 -6.11 8.65 11.26
N ILE A 179 -5.59 9.55 10.45
CA ILE A 179 -4.21 9.53 9.95
C ILE A 179 -3.25 9.76 11.12
N HIS A 180 -3.48 10.81 11.91
CA HIS A 180 -2.65 11.16 13.05
C HIS A 180 -2.64 10.06 14.12
N GLU A 181 -3.80 9.54 14.53
CA GLU A 181 -3.90 8.46 15.52
C GLU A 181 -3.15 7.20 15.07
N THR A 182 -3.26 6.84 13.78
CA THR A 182 -2.51 5.69 13.23
C THR A 182 -1.01 5.93 13.28
N TRP A 183 -0.53 7.13 12.93
CA TRP A 183 0.88 7.47 12.98
C TRP A 183 1.42 7.45 14.41
N GLN A 184 0.71 8.02 15.37
CA GLN A 184 1.08 7.96 16.79
C GLN A 184 1.21 6.52 17.30
N GLY A 185 0.31 5.63 16.89
CA GLY A 185 0.40 4.21 17.20
C GLY A 185 1.66 3.54 16.63
N ILE A 186 2.07 3.91 15.42
CA ILE A 186 3.32 3.43 14.79
C ILE A 186 4.55 3.94 15.54
N VAL A 187 4.59 5.22 15.88
CA VAL A 187 5.69 5.83 16.65
C VAL A 187 5.81 5.17 18.02
N SER A 188 4.68 5.01 18.74
CA SER A 188 4.66 4.34 20.04
C SER A 188 5.12 2.88 19.96
N THR A 189 4.77 2.17 18.88
CA THR A 189 5.26 0.81 18.62
C THR A 189 6.78 0.80 18.46
N LYS A 190 7.33 1.72 17.66
CA LYS A 190 8.78 1.87 17.46
C LYS A 190 9.49 2.14 18.78
N GLU A 191 8.99 3.09 19.57
CA GLU A 191 9.56 3.44 20.88
C GLU A 191 9.55 2.26 21.85
N CYS A 192 8.46 1.50 21.90
CA CYS A 192 8.36 0.28 22.71
C CYS A 192 9.42 -0.74 22.28
N LEU A 193 9.59 -0.98 21.00
CA LEU A 193 10.59 -1.92 20.47
C LEU A 193 12.03 -1.48 20.83
N ILE A 194 12.34 -0.19 20.65
CA ILE A 194 13.64 0.37 21.01
C ILE A 194 13.91 0.19 22.52
N GLY A 195 12.91 0.47 23.37
CA GLY A 195 13.01 0.30 24.82
C GLY A 195 13.27 -1.15 25.25
N HIS A 196 12.96 -2.13 24.43
CA HIS A 196 13.23 -3.56 24.63
C HIS A 196 14.45 -4.08 23.85
N GLY A 197 15.27 -3.18 23.30
CA GLY A 197 16.51 -3.54 22.60
C GLY A 197 16.31 -4.08 21.18
N CYS A 198 15.10 -3.95 20.61
CA CYS A 198 14.88 -4.28 19.21
C CYS A 198 15.42 -3.18 18.29
N CYS A 199 15.95 -3.56 17.14
CA CYS A 199 16.41 -2.66 16.09
C CYS A 199 15.92 -3.15 14.73
N PRO A 200 15.88 -2.27 13.68
CA PRO A 200 15.70 -2.73 12.31
C PRO A 200 16.78 -3.75 11.92
N ILE A 201 16.41 -4.72 11.09
CA ILE A 201 17.31 -5.78 10.64
C ILE A 201 18.48 -5.12 9.88
N GLY A 202 19.57 -5.04 10.16
CA GLY A 202 20.71 -4.41 9.47
C GLY A 202 21.61 -3.61 10.41
N ASN A 203 21.13 -3.32 11.62
CA ASN A 203 21.91 -2.72 12.70
C ASN A 203 22.23 -3.72 13.83
N ALA A 204 22.01 -5.03 13.63
CA ALA A 204 22.52 -6.06 14.54
C ALA A 204 24.04 -6.12 14.32
N VAL A 205 24.78 -5.50 15.24
CA VAL A 205 26.25 -5.57 15.36
C VAL A 205 26.64 -6.94 15.90
#